data_b26a3696476d724ea2c43a035651b7d2
#
_entry.id   b26a3696476d724ea2c43a035651b7d2
#
_cell.length_a   1.000
_cell.length_b   1.000
_cell.length_c   1.000
_cell.angle_alpha   90.00
_cell.angle_beta   90.00
_cell.angle_gamma   90.00
#
_symmetry.space_group_name_H-M   'P 1'
#
loop_
_entity.id
_entity.type
_entity.pdbx_description
1 polymer ?
#
loop_
_entity_poly.entity_id
_entity_poly.type
_entity_poly.pdbx_seq_one_letter_code
_entity_poly.pdbx_strand_id
1 'polypeptide(L)' 'DYSGKWLAIIDKKVVASGNNVNQVIQSAKKDYPTKKPLITKVKDKLSIL' A
#
# COMPACT_ATOMS: atom_id res chain seq x y z
N ASP A 1 -4.98 10.94 5.93
CA ASP A 1 -3.63 10.76 6.47
C ASP A 1 -3.25 9.30 6.50
N TYR A 2 -2.17 8.96 5.80
CA TYR A 2 -1.74 7.57 5.67
C TYR A 2 -0.56 7.21 6.58
N SER A 3 -0.21 8.06 7.50
CA SER A 3 0.94 7.80 8.37
C SER A 3 0.81 6.43 9.06
N GLY A 4 1.87 5.64 8.97
CA GLY A 4 1.89 4.33 9.59
C GLY A 4 1.11 3.25 8.86
N LYS A 5 0.56 3.56 7.70
CA LYS A 5 -0.20 2.58 6.95
C LYS A 5 0.61 1.98 5.82
N TRP A 6 0.21 0.79 5.40
CA TRP A 6 0.80 0.14 4.25
C TRP A 6 0.01 0.51 3.01
N LEU A 7 0.72 0.67 1.90
CA LEU A 7 0.10 1.00 0.62
C LEU A 7 0.50 -0.04 -0.41
N ALA A 8 -0.45 -0.36 -1.29
CA ALA A 8 -0.17 -1.16 -2.47
C ALA A 8 -0.29 -0.24 -3.68
N ILE A 9 0.72 -0.25 -4.53
CA ILE A 9 0.80 0.65 -5.67
C ILE A 9 0.93 -0.20 -6.93
N ILE A 10 0.08 0.07 -7.90
CA ILE A 10 0.14 -0.56 -9.22
C ILE A 10 0.04 0.54 -10.26
N ASP A 11 0.97 0.53 -11.22
CA ASP A 11 1.00 1.53 -12.28
C ASP A 11 1.03 2.95 -11.73
N LYS A 12 1.82 3.14 -10.68
CA LYS A 12 2.00 4.45 -10.03
C LYS A 12 0.73 4.96 -9.36
N LYS A 13 -0.21 4.08 -9.09
CA LYS A 13 -1.44 4.46 -8.38
C LYS A 13 -1.58 3.64 -7.11
N VAL A 14 -2.06 4.30 -6.07
CA VAL A 14 -2.37 3.58 -4.83
C VAL A 14 -3.70 2.85 -5.03
N VAL A 15 -3.64 1.53 -4.99
CA VAL A 15 -4.83 0.71 -5.22
C VAL A 15 -5.38 0.12 -3.93
N ALA A 16 -4.60 0.14 -2.86
CA ALA A 16 -5.07 -0.36 -1.58
C ALA A 16 -4.26 0.26 -0.46
N SER A 17 -4.84 0.32 0.72
CA SER A 17 -4.14 0.82 1.91
C SER A 17 -4.75 0.17 3.15
N GLY A 18 -3.98 0.12 4.22
CA GLY A 18 -4.46 -0.45 5.46
C GLY A 18 -3.37 -0.52 6.50
N ASN A 19 -3.76 -0.95 7.70
CA ASN A 19 -2.83 -1.08 8.82
C ASN A 19 -2.07 -2.39 8.79
N ASN A 20 -2.50 -3.33 7.99
CA ASN A 20 -1.94 -4.67 7.95
C ASN A 20 -1.51 -4.99 6.53
N VAL A 21 -0.24 -5.36 6.35
CA VAL A 21 0.29 -5.62 5.03
C VAL A 21 -0.45 -6.76 4.33
N ASN A 22 -0.83 -7.80 5.07
CA ASN A 22 -1.56 -8.92 4.47
C ASN A 22 -2.90 -8.47 3.90
N GLN A 23 -3.61 -7.62 4.63
CA GLN A 23 -4.88 -7.11 4.14
C GLN A 23 -4.69 -6.25 2.89
N VAL A 24 -3.64 -5.44 2.88
CA VAL A 24 -3.35 -4.59 1.73
C VAL A 24 -3.03 -5.45 0.51
N ILE A 25 -2.22 -6.48 0.68
CA ILE A 25 -1.88 -7.38 -0.41
C ILE A 25 -3.13 -8.09 -0.93
N GLN A 26 -3.97 -8.58 -0.05
CA GLN A 26 -5.19 -9.26 -0.46
C GLN A 26 -6.13 -8.34 -1.21
N SER A 27 -6.28 -7.12 -0.73
CA SER A 27 -7.13 -6.15 -1.42
C SER A 27 -6.60 -5.83 -2.82
N ALA A 28 -5.30 -5.64 -2.93
CA ALA A 28 -4.70 -5.36 -4.23
C ALA A 28 -4.86 -6.54 -5.18
N LYS A 29 -4.65 -7.75 -4.69
CA LYS A 29 -4.80 -8.93 -5.53
C LYS A 29 -6.23 -9.19 -5.94
N LYS A 30 -7.17 -8.81 -5.10
CA LYS A 30 -8.58 -8.99 -5.44
C LYS A 30 -8.96 -8.14 -6.65
N ASP A 31 -8.45 -6.93 -6.70
CA ASP A 31 -8.75 -6.03 -7.81
C ASP A 31 -7.85 -6.25 -9.01
N TYR A 32 -6.60 -6.66 -8.77
CA TYR A 32 -5.59 -6.83 -9.81
C TYR A 32 -4.91 -8.18 -9.66
N PRO A 33 -5.62 -9.27 -9.93
CA PRO A 33 -5.07 -10.61 -9.67
C PRO A 33 -3.86 -10.96 -10.52
N THR A 34 -3.71 -10.34 -11.67
CA THR A 34 -2.59 -10.65 -12.55
C THR A 34 -1.42 -9.69 -12.40
N LYS A 35 -1.55 -8.68 -11.57
CA LYS A 35 -0.48 -7.70 -11.39
C LYS A 35 0.14 -7.84 -10.01
N LYS A 36 1.38 -7.42 -9.91
CA LYS A 36 2.10 -7.46 -8.65
C LYS A 36 2.16 -6.05 -8.07
N PRO A 37 1.53 -5.82 -6.93
CA PRO A 37 1.57 -4.49 -6.33
C PRO A 37 2.92 -4.22 -5.68
N LEU A 38 3.33 -2.98 -5.72
CA LEU A 38 4.46 -2.51 -4.95
C LEU A 38 3.96 -2.16 -3.56
N ILE A 39 4.49 -2.81 -2.55
CA ILE A 39 4.05 -2.59 -1.17
C ILE A 39 5.04 -1.65 -0.50
N THR A 40 4.53 -0.59 0.07
CA THR A 40 5.35 0.37 0.78
C THR A 40 4.64 0.82 2.04
N LYS A 41 5.40 1.24 3.02
CA LYS A 41 4.84 1.76 4.25
C LYS A 41 5.03 3.26 4.29
N VAL A 42 3.96 3.98 4.59
CA VAL A 42 4.03 5.43 4.71
C VAL A 42 4.66 5.78 6.06
N LYS A 43 5.77 6.46 6.01
CA LYS A 43 6.44 6.88 7.22
C LYS A 43 5.76 8.10 7.83
N ASP A 44 5.96 8.26 9.10
CA ASP A 44 5.52 9.46 9.77
C ASP A 44 6.13 10.69 9.09
N LYS A 45 5.37 11.77 9.06
CA LYS A 45 5.85 12.97 8.37
C LYS A 45 7.14 13.51 8.99
N LEU A 46 7.39 13.22 10.23
CA LEU A 46 8.58 13.71 10.88
C LEU A 46 9.83 12.97 10.47
N SER A 47 9.71 11.88 9.79
CA SER A 47 10.86 11.09 9.36
C SER A 47 11.35 11.47 7.97
N ILE A 48 10.89 12.54 7.43
CA ILE A 48 11.24 12.93 6.08
C ILE A 48 12.58 13.59 6.02
N LEU A 49 13.26 13.80 6.83
CA LEU A 49 14.52 14.48 6.65
C LEU A 49 15.64 13.60 6.14
#